data_f1ec90ae22ffa27f0bb47d874caf6fc2
#
_entry.id   f1ec90ae22ffa27f0bb47d874caf6fc2
#
_cell.length_a   1.000
_cell.length_b   1.000
_cell.length_c   1.000
_cell.angle_alpha   90.00
_cell.angle_beta   90.00
_cell.angle_gamma   90.00
#
_symmetry.space_group_name_H-M   'P 1'
#
loop_
_entity.id
_entity.type
_entity.pdbx_description
1 polymer ?
#
loop_
_entity_poly.entity_id
_entity_poly.type
_entity_poly.pdbx_seq_one_letter_code
_entity_poly.pdbx_strand_id
1 'polypeptide(L)'
;MLKPYATKLENIKSEITQIGVDVVDAMELSLRALEDKKIDSLKNIEITEKKLQVKSNEIDNMILTTLALYSPEAKDLRQLVSYLKITNELVRTGSNAKDFAKKFKKSYSDDLNTSMILEYAIPLLRSALLSLQTSISILDETNAQHIEEKYHRVIVEESKTDDLYLMIEKNILKLISKNLDLSKEYFDILSSLRRLEKC
;
A
#
# COMPACT_ATOMS: atom_id res chain seq x y z
N MET A 1 -7.06 6.49 32.63
CA MET A 1 -5.96 6.96 31.74
C MET A 1 -5.61 8.40 32.08
N LEU A 2 -4.33 8.74 32.29
CA LEU A 2 -3.90 10.11 32.54
C LEU A 2 -4.11 10.96 31.28
N LYS A 3 -4.70 12.17 31.39
CA LYS A 3 -4.94 13.05 30.24
C LYS A 3 -3.73 13.23 29.30
N PRO A 4 -2.48 13.42 29.81
CA PRO A 4 -1.31 13.57 28.95
C PRO A 4 -0.98 12.32 28.14
N TYR A 5 -1.19 11.13 28.68
CA TYR A 5 -0.98 9.86 27.98
C TYR A 5 -2.00 9.65 26.86
N ALA A 6 -3.28 9.90 27.12
CA ALA A 6 -4.32 9.81 26.10
C ALA A 6 -4.04 10.75 24.92
N THR A 7 -3.60 11.98 25.17
CA THR A 7 -3.20 12.93 24.13
C THR A 7 -2.03 12.41 23.30
N LYS A 8 -1.04 11.75 23.94
CA LYS A 8 0.10 11.16 23.20
C LYS A 8 -0.34 10.02 22.29
N LEU A 9 -1.23 9.13 22.75
CA LEU A 9 -1.78 8.06 21.91
C LEU A 9 -2.55 8.61 20.70
N GLU A 10 -3.36 9.65 20.91
CA GLU A 10 -4.12 10.28 19.83
C GLU A 10 -3.21 10.96 18.80
N ASN A 11 -2.15 11.62 19.24
CA ASN A 11 -1.17 12.21 18.34
C ASN A 11 -0.45 11.14 17.51
N ILE A 12 -0.01 10.03 18.14
CA ILE A 12 0.63 8.91 17.43
C ILE A 12 -0.33 8.34 16.38
N LYS A 13 -1.59 8.08 16.75
CA LYS A 13 -2.62 7.58 15.85
C LYS A 13 -2.83 8.53 14.66
N SER A 14 -2.92 9.83 14.91
CA SER A 14 -3.08 10.85 13.88
C SER A 14 -1.92 10.85 12.87
N GLU A 15 -0.67 10.73 13.35
CA GLU A 15 0.49 10.67 12.45
C GLU A 15 0.51 9.37 11.62
N ILE A 16 0.10 8.23 12.21
CA ILE A 16 -0.05 6.97 11.46
C ILE A 16 -1.12 7.09 10.39
N THR A 17 -2.27 7.65 10.73
CA THR A 17 -3.36 7.91 9.77
C THR A 17 -2.88 8.79 8.63
N GLN A 18 -2.05 9.82 8.92
CA GLN A 18 -1.50 10.70 7.89
C GLN A 18 -0.53 9.96 6.94
N ILE A 19 0.31 9.04 7.46
CA ILE A 19 1.12 8.15 6.59
C ILE A 19 0.19 7.32 5.70
N GLY A 20 -0.87 6.75 6.27
CA GLY A 20 -1.85 5.98 5.54
C GLY A 20 -2.48 6.78 4.39
N VAL A 21 -2.89 8.01 4.64
CA VAL A 21 -3.43 8.92 3.61
C VAL A 21 -2.40 9.20 2.52
N ASP A 22 -1.14 9.51 2.89
CA ASP A 22 -0.08 9.79 1.91
C ASP A 22 0.18 8.57 0.99
N VAL A 23 0.05 7.33 1.51
CA VAL A 23 0.20 6.10 0.71
C VAL A 23 -1.03 5.86 -0.17
N VAL A 24 -2.24 6.09 0.34
CA VAL A 24 -3.49 6.04 -0.45
C VAL A 24 -3.42 7.01 -1.63
N ASP A 25 -3.03 8.26 -1.40
CA ASP A 25 -2.89 9.27 -2.45
C ASP A 25 -1.91 8.82 -3.55
N ALA A 26 -0.78 8.21 -3.18
CA ALA A 26 0.18 7.66 -4.13
C ALA A 26 -0.42 6.53 -4.97
N MET A 27 -1.20 5.63 -4.36
CA MET A 27 -1.87 4.54 -5.07
C MET A 27 -3.02 5.06 -5.95
N GLU A 28 -3.78 6.07 -5.52
CA GLU A 28 -4.81 6.71 -6.34
C GLU A 28 -4.22 7.41 -7.56
N LEU A 29 -3.08 8.11 -7.40
CA LEU A 29 -2.37 8.69 -8.54
C LEU A 29 -1.92 7.61 -9.52
N SER A 30 -1.46 6.46 -9.01
CA SER A 30 -1.11 5.31 -9.83
C SER A 30 -2.31 4.77 -10.60
N LEU A 31 -3.46 4.62 -9.93
CA LEU A 31 -4.69 4.13 -10.56
C LEU A 31 -5.16 5.07 -11.68
N ARG A 32 -5.21 6.37 -11.42
CA ARG A 32 -5.57 7.39 -12.44
C ARG A 32 -4.60 7.36 -13.63
N ALA A 33 -3.30 7.18 -13.37
CA ALA A 33 -2.30 7.07 -14.45
C ALA A 33 -2.58 5.89 -15.38
N LEU A 34 -2.99 4.74 -14.84
CA LEU A 34 -3.36 3.56 -15.62
C LEU A 34 -4.70 3.75 -16.35
N GLU A 35 -5.72 4.26 -15.68
CA GLU A 35 -7.07 4.46 -16.22
C GLU A 35 -7.06 5.48 -17.38
N ASP A 36 -6.34 6.61 -17.21
CA ASP A 36 -6.18 7.64 -18.23
C ASP A 36 -5.16 7.29 -19.31
N LYS A 37 -4.43 6.17 -19.16
CA LYS A 37 -3.29 5.77 -20.00
C LYS A 37 -2.17 6.83 -20.03
N LYS A 38 -2.04 7.62 -18.97
CA LYS A 38 -1.00 8.64 -18.80
C LYS A 38 0.16 8.10 -17.96
N ILE A 39 0.81 7.05 -18.44
CA ILE A 39 1.84 6.30 -17.69
C ILE A 39 3.00 7.20 -17.25
N ASP A 40 3.30 8.25 -18.01
CA ASP A 40 4.34 9.23 -17.63
C ASP A 40 4.07 9.96 -16.32
N SER A 41 2.80 10.07 -15.91
CA SER A 41 2.44 10.72 -14.64
C SER A 41 2.89 9.92 -13.40
N LEU A 42 3.21 8.64 -13.56
CA LEU A 42 3.76 7.80 -12.49
C LEU A 42 5.09 8.35 -11.90
N LYS A 43 5.83 9.17 -12.66
CA LYS A 43 7.04 9.85 -12.15
C LYS A 43 6.79 10.72 -10.93
N ASN A 44 5.57 11.22 -10.74
CA ASN A 44 5.23 12.13 -9.65
C ASN A 44 5.14 11.43 -8.29
N ILE A 45 5.14 10.09 -8.27
CA ILE A 45 5.03 9.26 -7.04
C ILE A 45 6.38 9.20 -6.29
N GLU A 46 7.52 9.50 -6.93
CA GLU A 46 8.86 9.44 -6.32
C GLU A 46 9.06 10.37 -5.13
N ILE A 47 8.27 11.44 -5.02
CA ILE A 47 8.41 12.46 -3.97
C ILE A 47 7.95 11.95 -2.60
N THR A 48 7.09 10.93 -2.57
CA THR A 48 6.36 10.51 -1.36
C THR A 48 7.22 9.69 -0.39
N GLU A 49 8.20 8.89 -0.87
CA GLU A 49 8.92 7.92 -0.01
C GLU A 49 9.83 8.56 1.05
N LYS A 50 10.61 9.59 0.69
CA LYS A 50 11.47 10.26 1.68
C LYS A 50 10.68 10.84 2.85
N LYS A 51 9.49 11.38 2.56
CA LYS A 51 8.59 11.91 3.58
C LYS A 51 8.05 10.80 4.48
N LEU A 52 7.67 9.64 3.89
CA LEU A 52 7.16 8.50 4.65
C LEU A 52 8.21 7.98 5.64
N GLN A 53 9.47 7.85 5.22
CA GLN A 53 10.54 7.36 6.09
C GLN A 53 10.84 8.32 7.25
N VAL A 54 10.85 9.64 6.99
CA VAL A 54 11.05 10.64 8.05
C VAL A 54 9.91 10.58 9.05
N LYS A 55 8.66 10.57 8.60
CA LYS A 55 7.48 10.46 9.46
C LYS A 55 7.48 9.16 10.29
N SER A 56 7.87 8.03 9.67
CA SER A 56 7.98 6.76 10.39
C SER A 56 8.95 6.85 11.56
N ASN A 57 10.14 7.42 11.33
CA ASN A 57 11.14 7.60 12.41
C ASN A 57 10.63 8.54 13.51
N GLU A 58 9.85 9.56 13.18
CA GLU A 58 9.22 10.46 14.14
C GLU A 58 8.19 9.71 15.00
N ILE A 59 7.34 8.88 14.38
CA ILE A 59 6.36 8.04 15.08
C ILE A 59 7.06 7.04 16.01
N ASP A 60 8.10 6.37 15.53
CA ASP A 60 8.89 5.44 16.35
C ASP A 60 9.45 6.14 17.60
N ASN A 61 10.01 7.33 17.44
CA ASN A 61 10.49 8.14 18.57
C ASN A 61 9.36 8.56 19.51
N MET A 62 8.18 8.92 18.98
CA MET A 62 7.02 9.24 19.82
C MET A 62 6.57 8.03 20.64
N ILE A 63 6.54 6.85 20.04
CA ILE A 63 6.16 5.60 20.72
C ILE A 63 7.18 5.23 21.79
N LEU A 64 8.49 5.24 21.46
CA LEU A 64 9.55 4.94 22.41
C LEU A 64 9.56 5.91 23.59
N THR A 65 9.39 7.20 23.34
CA THR A 65 9.29 8.23 24.38
C THR A 65 8.06 7.99 25.26
N THR A 66 6.94 7.62 24.67
CA THR A 66 5.69 7.34 25.41
C THR A 66 5.85 6.11 26.32
N LEU A 67 6.51 5.05 25.81
CA LEU A 67 6.83 3.86 26.60
C LEU A 67 7.74 4.19 27.79
N ALA A 68 8.77 5.00 27.58
CA ALA A 68 9.74 5.37 28.62
C ALA A 68 9.11 6.24 29.72
N LEU A 69 8.23 7.18 29.35
CA LEU A 69 7.67 8.16 30.29
C LEU A 69 6.47 7.64 31.10
N TYR A 70 5.68 6.74 30.54
CA TYR A 70 4.38 6.38 31.12
C TYR A 70 4.29 4.95 31.63
N SER A 71 5.26 4.07 31.32
CA SER A 71 5.27 2.65 31.73
C SER A 71 3.90 2.00 31.58
N PRO A 72 3.34 1.95 30.34
CA PRO A 72 1.95 1.59 30.10
C PRO A 72 1.63 0.15 30.51
N GLU A 73 0.39 -0.07 30.95
CA GLU A 73 -0.11 -1.41 31.30
C GLU A 73 -0.29 -2.29 30.04
N ALA A 74 -0.50 -3.58 30.22
CA ALA A 74 -0.49 -4.59 29.17
C ALA A 74 -1.40 -4.28 27.96
N LYS A 75 -2.55 -3.63 28.15
CA LYS A 75 -3.46 -3.23 27.06
C LYS A 75 -2.86 -2.07 26.24
N ASP A 76 -2.39 -1.06 26.93
CA ASP A 76 -1.82 0.14 26.32
C ASP A 76 -0.48 -0.17 25.63
N LEU A 77 0.32 -1.05 26.23
CA LEU A 77 1.55 -1.56 25.63
C LEU A 77 1.26 -2.29 24.29
N ARG A 78 0.25 -3.17 24.26
CA ARG A 78 -0.17 -3.84 23.03
C ARG A 78 -0.59 -2.86 21.94
N GLN A 79 -1.30 -1.79 22.29
CA GLN A 79 -1.70 -0.75 21.36
C GLN A 79 -0.49 -0.05 20.74
N LEU A 80 0.48 0.36 21.55
CA LEU A 80 1.71 1.01 21.05
C LEU A 80 2.54 0.08 20.18
N VAL A 81 2.66 -1.21 20.53
CA VAL A 81 3.32 -2.21 19.68
C VAL A 81 2.57 -2.42 18.36
N SER A 82 1.24 -2.38 18.38
CA SER A 82 0.43 -2.46 17.16
C SER A 82 0.68 -1.24 16.27
N TYR A 83 0.80 -0.05 16.84
CA TYR A 83 1.11 1.18 16.10
C TYR A 83 2.48 1.11 15.41
N LEU A 84 3.52 0.58 16.09
CA LEU A 84 4.83 0.33 15.44
C LEU A 84 4.70 -0.59 14.23
N LYS A 85 3.97 -1.69 14.37
CA LYS A 85 3.76 -2.65 13.27
C LYS A 85 3.01 -2.03 12.11
N ILE A 86 1.91 -1.31 12.38
CA ILE A 86 1.10 -0.64 11.35
C ILE A 86 1.96 0.40 10.61
N THR A 87 2.74 1.20 11.32
CA THR A 87 3.63 2.20 10.72
C THR A 87 4.61 1.54 9.75
N ASN A 88 5.28 0.47 10.17
CA ASN A 88 6.22 -0.26 9.33
C ASN A 88 5.56 -0.85 8.06
N GLU A 89 4.36 -1.41 8.19
CA GLU A 89 3.61 -1.96 7.04
C GLU A 89 3.16 -0.85 6.09
N LEU A 90 2.72 0.30 6.58
CA LEU A 90 2.37 1.45 5.74
C LEU A 90 3.58 1.98 4.95
N VAL A 91 4.75 2.09 5.58
CA VAL A 91 5.99 2.48 4.89
C VAL A 91 6.38 1.44 3.83
N ARG A 92 6.25 0.16 4.14
CA ARG A 92 6.49 -0.93 3.18
C ARG A 92 5.53 -0.86 1.99
N THR A 93 4.25 -0.60 2.24
CA THR A 93 3.23 -0.42 1.20
C THR A 93 3.56 0.79 0.31
N GLY A 94 3.96 1.92 0.90
CA GLY A 94 4.40 3.09 0.15
C GLY A 94 5.63 2.82 -0.71
N SER A 95 6.61 2.06 -0.19
CA SER A 95 7.78 1.63 -0.96
C SER A 95 7.41 0.71 -2.12
N ASN A 96 6.47 -0.22 -1.91
CA ASN A 96 5.95 -1.09 -2.97
C ASN A 96 5.22 -0.29 -4.06
N ALA A 97 4.38 0.68 -3.69
CA ALA A 97 3.69 1.55 -4.64
C ALA A 97 4.66 2.36 -5.50
N LYS A 98 5.73 2.89 -4.90
CA LYS A 98 6.82 3.57 -5.63
C LYS A 98 7.55 2.62 -6.58
N ASP A 99 7.96 1.45 -6.09
CA ASP A 99 8.66 0.45 -6.90
C ASP A 99 7.81 0.00 -8.09
N PHE A 100 6.50 -0.18 -7.87
CA PHE A 100 5.54 -0.40 -8.94
C PHE A 100 5.61 0.72 -9.97
N ALA A 101 5.36 1.96 -9.55
CA ALA A 101 5.31 3.12 -10.45
C ALA A 101 6.58 3.25 -11.30
N LYS A 102 7.76 3.13 -10.66
CA LYS A 102 9.06 3.24 -11.33
C LYS A 102 9.30 2.14 -12.34
N LYS A 103 9.07 0.87 -11.95
CA LYS A 103 9.31 -0.29 -12.82
C LYS A 103 8.28 -0.36 -13.94
N PHE A 104 7.00 -0.19 -13.62
CA PHE A 104 5.93 -0.21 -14.60
C PHE A 104 6.16 0.83 -15.69
N LYS A 105 6.40 2.11 -15.31
CA LYS A 105 6.69 3.18 -16.23
C LYS A 105 7.89 2.86 -17.16
N LYS A 106 8.96 2.30 -16.57
CA LYS A 106 10.19 2.01 -17.32
C LYS A 106 9.98 0.94 -18.39
N SER A 107 9.13 -0.04 -18.15
CA SER A 107 8.96 -1.22 -18.99
C SER A 107 7.70 -1.18 -19.86
N TYR A 108 6.80 -0.22 -19.60
CA TYR A 108 5.59 -0.05 -20.39
C TYR A 108 5.90 0.64 -21.73
N SER A 109 5.54 -0.03 -22.82
CA SER A 109 5.68 0.51 -24.19
C SER A 109 4.51 0.05 -25.07
N ASP A 110 4.32 0.71 -26.20
CA ASP A 110 3.27 0.37 -27.17
C ASP A 110 3.54 -0.96 -27.89
N ASP A 111 4.76 -1.49 -27.82
CA ASP A 111 5.11 -2.79 -28.37
C ASP A 111 4.51 -3.96 -27.58
N LEU A 112 4.12 -3.70 -26.32
CA LEU A 112 3.47 -4.68 -25.46
C LEU A 112 1.97 -4.79 -25.74
N ASN A 113 1.36 -5.91 -25.36
CA ASN A 113 -0.09 -6.01 -25.30
C ASN A 113 -0.65 -5.17 -24.13
N THR A 114 -0.62 -3.85 -24.30
CA THR A 114 -1.00 -2.88 -23.27
C THR A 114 -2.45 -3.02 -22.83
N SER A 115 -3.35 -3.39 -23.73
CA SER A 115 -4.77 -3.61 -23.41
C SER A 115 -4.94 -4.74 -22.41
N MET A 116 -4.30 -5.88 -22.65
CA MET A 116 -4.35 -7.02 -21.72
C MET A 116 -3.69 -6.67 -20.38
N ILE A 117 -2.54 -5.99 -20.39
CA ILE A 117 -1.86 -5.57 -19.14
C ILE A 117 -2.79 -4.69 -18.31
N LEU A 118 -3.40 -3.67 -18.90
CA LEU A 118 -4.28 -2.73 -18.18
C LEU A 118 -5.59 -3.38 -17.73
N GLU A 119 -6.13 -4.34 -18.50
CA GLU A 119 -7.34 -5.11 -18.13
C GLU A 119 -7.21 -5.77 -16.76
N TYR A 120 -6.03 -6.26 -16.39
CA TYR A 120 -5.77 -6.88 -15.08
C TYR A 120 -5.11 -5.93 -14.07
N ALA A 121 -4.22 -5.05 -14.51
CA ALA A 121 -3.50 -4.15 -13.62
C ALA A 121 -4.42 -3.13 -12.93
N ILE A 122 -5.44 -2.62 -13.64
CA ILE A 122 -6.40 -1.67 -13.05
C ILE A 122 -7.24 -2.31 -11.94
N PRO A 123 -7.91 -3.46 -12.14
CA PRO A 123 -8.65 -4.12 -11.07
C PRO A 123 -7.76 -4.52 -9.88
N LEU A 124 -6.54 -5.03 -10.14
CA LEU A 124 -5.57 -5.39 -9.10
C LEU A 124 -5.22 -4.18 -8.23
N LEU A 125 -4.85 -3.06 -8.85
CA LEU A 125 -4.53 -1.83 -8.12
C LEU A 125 -5.76 -1.29 -7.36
N ARG A 126 -6.96 -1.40 -7.95
CA ARG A 126 -8.21 -0.96 -7.31
C ARG A 126 -8.54 -1.79 -6.07
N SER A 127 -8.37 -3.12 -6.11
CA SER A 127 -8.56 -3.98 -4.94
C SER A 127 -7.52 -3.72 -3.86
N ALA A 128 -6.23 -3.58 -4.21
CA ALA A 128 -5.17 -3.24 -3.27
C ALA A 128 -5.43 -1.87 -2.59
N LEU A 129 -5.86 -0.87 -3.36
CA LEU A 129 -6.22 0.45 -2.84
C LEU A 129 -7.41 0.38 -1.88
N LEU A 130 -8.46 -0.37 -2.22
CA LEU A 130 -9.65 -0.52 -1.37
C LEU A 130 -9.31 -1.27 -0.07
N SER A 131 -8.46 -2.29 -0.13
CA SER A 131 -7.93 -2.99 1.05
C SER A 131 -7.20 -2.03 1.98
N LEU A 132 -6.29 -1.21 1.44
CA LEU A 132 -5.53 -0.22 2.21
C LEU A 132 -6.44 0.86 2.82
N GLN A 133 -7.34 1.47 2.06
CA GLN A 133 -8.30 2.47 2.54
C GLN A 133 -9.16 1.90 3.68
N THR A 134 -9.64 0.68 3.52
CA THR A 134 -10.44 -0.01 4.54
C THR A 134 -9.61 -0.26 5.80
N SER A 135 -8.35 -0.73 5.67
CA SER A 135 -7.46 -0.98 6.79
C SER A 135 -7.16 0.28 7.60
N ILE A 136 -6.89 1.41 6.92
CA ILE A 136 -6.65 2.70 7.59
C ILE A 136 -7.91 3.16 8.33
N SER A 137 -9.10 2.98 7.75
CA SER A 137 -10.36 3.37 8.36
C SER A 137 -10.69 2.61 9.67
N ILE A 138 -10.01 1.50 9.94
CA ILE A 138 -10.14 0.76 11.21
C ILE A 138 -9.51 1.51 12.38
N LEU A 139 -8.48 2.34 12.13
CA LEU A 139 -7.77 3.06 13.19
C LEU A 139 -8.68 4.02 13.97
N ASP A 140 -9.69 4.59 13.32
CA ASP A 140 -10.65 5.52 13.93
C ASP A 140 -11.97 4.85 14.33
N GLU A 141 -12.13 3.55 14.04
CA GLU A 141 -13.36 2.84 14.37
C GLU A 141 -13.38 2.39 15.82
N THR A 142 -14.50 2.59 16.47
CA THR A 142 -14.71 2.20 17.89
C THR A 142 -15.76 1.12 18.06
N ASN A 143 -16.61 0.89 17.06
CA ASN A 143 -17.61 -0.14 17.08
C ASN A 143 -17.00 -1.49 16.68
N ALA A 144 -17.05 -2.48 17.59
CA ALA A 144 -16.45 -3.80 17.37
C ALA A 144 -17.03 -4.53 16.15
N GLN A 145 -18.35 -4.42 15.90
CA GLN A 145 -18.99 -5.04 14.74
C GLN A 145 -18.48 -4.40 13.43
N HIS A 146 -18.38 -3.07 13.37
CA HIS A 146 -17.86 -2.38 12.19
C HIS A 146 -16.37 -2.70 11.95
N ILE A 147 -15.58 -2.88 13.02
CA ILE A 147 -14.18 -3.33 12.91
C ILE A 147 -14.13 -4.72 12.26
N GLU A 148 -14.98 -5.65 12.69
CA GLU A 148 -15.04 -7.01 12.15
C GLU A 148 -15.49 -7.02 10.67
N GLU A 149 -16.50 -6.25 10.31
CA GLU A 149 -16.97 -6.09 8.94
C GLU A 149 -15.88 -5.53 8.02
N LYS A 150 -15.16 -4.48 8.48
CA LYS A 150 -14.01 -3.91 7.76
C LYS A 150 -12.87 -4.91 7.61
N TYR A 151 -12.55 -5.64 8.67
CA TYR A 151 -11.52 -6.68 8.63
C TYR A 151 -11.84 -7.77 7.61
N HIS A 152 -13.07 -8.28 7.58
CA HIS A 152 -13.50 -9.24 6.57
C HIS A 152 -13.43 -8.68 5.15
N ARG A 153 -13.77 -7.40 4.97
CA ARG A 153 -13.62 -6.72 3.68
C ARG A 153 -12.16 -6.66 3.22
N VAL A 154 -11.22 -6.36 4.12
CA VAL A 154 -9.78 -6.37 3.82
C VAL A 154 -9.35 -7.75 3.32
N ILE A 155 -9.72 -8.83 4.00
CA ILE A 155 -9.39 -10.21 3.61
C ILE A 155 -9.95 -10.53 2.21
N VAL A 156 -11.18 -10.13 1.91
CA VAL A 156 -11.80 -10.37 0.59
C VAL A 156 -11.05 -9.61 -0.50
N GLU A 157 -10.68 -8.37 -0.28
CA GLU A 157 -9.95 -7.58 -1.28
C GLU A 157 -8.50 -8.09 -1.46
N GLU A 158 -7.86 -8.58 -0.39
CA GLU A 158 -6.54 -9.22 -0.48
C GLU A 158 -6.59 -10.51 -1.31
N SER A 159 -7.57 -11.40 -1.05
CA SER A 159 -7.76 -12.60 -1.87
C SER A 159 -8.03 -12.27 -3.35
N LYS A 160 -8.75 -11.19 -3.65
CA LYS A 160 -8.93 -10.74 -5.04
C LYS A 160 -7.63 -10.26 -5.68
N THR A 161 -6.76 -9.58 -4.92
CA THR A 161 -5.45 -9.17 -5.43
C THR A 161 -4.59 -10.37 -5.80
N ASP A 162 -4.59 -11.41 -4.98
CA ASP A 162 -3.88 -12.66 -5.26
C ASP A 162 -4.40 -13.33 -6.54
N ASP A 163 -5.72 -13.50 -6.66
CA ASP A 163 -6.36 -14.11 -7.82
C ASP A 163 -6.07 -13.32 -9.11
N LEU A 164 -6.19 -12.00 -9.06
CA LEU A 164 -5.90 -11.12 -10.21
C LEU A 164 -4.43 -11.19 -10.61
N TYR A 165 -3.52 -11.25 -9.63
CA TYR A 165 -2.09 -11.42 -9.92
C TYR A 165 -1.81 -12.76 -10.60
N LEU A 166 -2.36 -13.87 -10.10
CA LEU A 166 -2.21 -15.18 -10.74
C LEU A 166 -2.77 -15.21 -12.17
N MET A 167 -3.88 -14.52 -12.42
CA MET A 167 -4.48 -14.42 -13.75
C MET A 167 -3.58 -13.65 -14.73
N ILE A 168 -3.05 -12.49 -14.31
CA ILE A 168 -2.15 -11.71 -15.18
C ILE A 168 -0.83 -12.43 -15.40
N GLU A 169 -0.26 -13.08 -14.37
CA GLU A 169 0.95 -13.89 -14.49
C GLU A 169 0.79 -14.96 -15.59
N LYS A 170 -0.28 -15.74 -15.52
CA LYS A 170 -0.59 -16.78 -16.52
C LYS A 170 -0.71 -16.21 -17.93
N ASN A 171 -1.32 -15.03 -18.09
CA ASN A 171 -1.50 -14.41 -19.40
C ASN A 171 -0.19 -13.80 -19.92
N ILE A 172 0.61 -13.16 -19.08
CA ILE A 172 1.93 -12.64 -19.45
C ILE A 172 2.87 -13.77 -19.87
N LEU A 173 2.90 -14.90 -19.13
CA LEU A 173 3.72 -16.06 -19.50
C LEU A 173 3.35 -16.61 -20.88
N LYS A 174 2.05 -16.62 -21.25
CA LYS A 174 1.61 -16.97 -22.59
C LYS A 174 2.08 -15.98 -23.67
N LEU A 175 2.16 -14.68 -23.34
CA LEU A 175 2.67 -13.67 -24.27
C LEU A 175 4.19 -13.83 -24.46
N ILE A 176 4.94 -14.06 -23.40
CA ILE A 176 6.38 -14.32 -23.43
C ILE A 176 6.66 -15.54 -24.33
N SER A 177 5.88 -16.62 -24.20
CA SER A 177 6.07 -17.81 -25.03
C SER A 177 5.83 -17.59 -26.53
N LYS A 178 5.07 -16.57 -26.88
CA LYS A 178 4.76 -16.19 -28.29
C LYS A 178 5.71 -15.15 -28.88
N ASN A 179 6.32 -14.33 -28.01
CA ASN A 179 7.22 -13.25 -28.42
C ASN A 179 8.39 -13.14 -27.44
N LEU A 180 9.47 -13.85 -27.76
CA LEU A 180 10.66 -13.90 -26.91
C LEU A 180 11.42 -12.57 -26.87
N ASP A 181 11.33 -11.76 -27.92
CA ASP A 181 12.05 -10.47 -28.03
C ASP A 181 11.58 -9.47 -26.98
N LEU A 182 10.31 -9.56 -26.53
CA LEU A 182 9.71 -8.71 -25.49
C LEU A 182 9.64 -9.39 -24.11
N SER A 183 10.31 -10.51 -23.95
CA SER A 183 10.23 -11.32 -22.71
C SER A 183 10.67 -10.54 -21.47
N LYS A 184 11.71 -9.71 -21.61
CA LYS A 184 12.24 -8.91 -20.51
C LYS A 184 11.25 -7.84 -20.08
N GLU A 185 10.66 -7.12 -21.00
CA GLU A 185 9.67 -6.08 -20.76
C GLU A 185 8.42 -6.65 -20.08
N TYR A 186 7.90 -7.76 -20.56
CA TYR A 186 6.79 -8.49 -19.93
C TYR A 186 7.14 -8.98 -18.51
N PHE A 187 8.34 -9.50 -18.30
CA PHE A 187 8.80 -9.93 -16.99
C PHE A 187 8.93 -8.75 -16.01
N ASP A 188 9.45 -7.62 -16.47
CA ASP A 188 9.58 -6.41 -15.67
C ASP A 188 8.20 -5.81 -15.30
N ILE A 189 7.23 -5.84 -16.25
CA ILE A 189 5.83 -5.49 -15.95
C ILE A 189 5.25 -6.42 -14.88
N LEU A 190 5.38 -7.73 -15.05
CA LEU A 190 4.89 -8.70 -14.06
C LEU A 190 5.53 -8.48 -12.67
N SER A 191 6.85 -8.27 -12.65
CA SER A 191 7.59 -7.96 -11.42
C SER A 191 7.13 -6.66 -10.76
N SER A 192 6.70 -5.66 -11.54
CA SER A 192 6.13 -4.42 -11.00
C SER A 192 4.75 -4.67 -10.38
N LEU A 193 3.89 -5.42 -11.05
CA LEU A 193 2.54 -5.76 -10.57
C LEU A 193 2.57 -6.60 -9.30
N ARG A 194 3.61 -7.44 -9.13
CA ARG A 194 3.86 -8.15 -7.88
C ARG A 194 4.04 -7.24 -6.67
N ARG A 195 4.46 -5.99 -6.88
CA ARG A 195 4.55 -5.00 -5.79
C ARG A 195 3.18 -4.54 -5.32
N LEU A 196 2.22 -4.46 -6.22
CA LEU A 196 0.84 -4.10 -5.88
C LEU A 196 0.13 -5.22 -5.11
N GLU A 197 0.34 -6.47 -5.50
CA GLU A 197 -0.19 -7.63 -4.76
C GLU A 197 0.29 -7.64 -3.30
N LYS A 198 1.49 -7.11 -3.05
CA LYS A 198 2.08 -7.01 -1.70
C LYS A 198 1.70 -5.74 -0.93
N CYS A 199 0.87 -4.87 -1.49
CA CYS A 199 0.36 -3.70 -0.79
C CYS A 199 -0.86 -4.04 0.06
#